data_9f27e18838896da2bef5ae99d17061a1
#
_entry.id   9f27e18838896da2bef5ae99d17061a1
#
_cell.length_a   1.000
_cell.length_b   1.000
_cell.length_c   1.000
_cell.angle_alpha   90.00
_cell.angle_beta   90.00
_cell.angle_gamma   90.00
#
_symmetry.space_group_name_H-M   'P 1'
#
loop_
_entity.id
_entity.type
_entity.pdbx_description
1 polymer ?
#
loop_
_entity_poly.entity_id
_entity_poly.type
_entity_poly.pdbx_seq_one_letter_code
_entity_poly.pdbx_strand_id
1 'polypeptide(L)'
;RDIDQIQVEGEEGYRIAKDFMRTLIPSHSSRVQPYRDRVPLFTRYQIEGQLDAMYSPQVQLRSGGYLVINPTEALVSIDVNSGRATKQRTVEETALTTNQEAAEEIARQLRLRDLAGLVVIDFIDMDENRNQRNIERRFKEAMRNDRARIQIGRISPFGLLELSRQRLRPSLLETATEICSTCSGMGVVRTTTSSAVHVLRAIEEEGLRERSGQILVHVPGEIALYILNHKRDALSEIGSRYTMEIAFKDDPTLVPPMYNIETLRAHEVGSSEGRADIMIVEEVTDTKAAP
;
A
#
# COMPACT_ATOMS: atom_id res chain seq x y z
N ARG A 1 28.61 -1.14 -21.33
CA ARG A 1 29.95 -1.63 -21.80
C ARG A 1 30.42 -2.84 -21.03
N ASP A 2 30.04 -3.04 -19.77
CA ASP A 2 30.58 -4.01 -18.84
C ASP A 2 29.77 -5.32 -18.76
N ILE A 3 28.86 -5.57 -19.71
CA ILE A 3 28.04 -6.78 -19.78
C ILE A 3 28.69 -7.75 -20.76
N ASP A 4 29.01 -8.94 -20.28
CA ASP A 4 29.68 -9.98 -21.09
C ASP A 4 28.69 -10.76 -21.95
N GLN A 5 27.49 -11.02 -21.44
CA GLN A 5 26.50 -11.86 -22.10
C GLN A 5 25.06 -11.35 -21.84
N ILE A 6 24.23 -11.41 -22.88
CA ILE A 6 22.79 -11.09 -22.83
C ILE A 6 22.05 -12.35 -23.28
N GLN A 7 21.43 -13.04 -22.35
CA GLN A 7 20.61 -14.21 -22.64
C GLN A 7 19.16 -13.79 -22.83
N VAL A 8 18.53 -14.26 -23.88
CA VAL A 8 17.14 -13.92 -24.23
C VAL A 8 16.35 -15.20 -24.44
N GLU A 9 15.30 -15.39 -23.65
CA GLU A 9 14.34 -16.49 -23.78
C GLU A 9 13.26 -16.10 -24.80
N GLY A 10 12.92 -17.05 -25.68
CA GLY A 10 11.97 -16.84 -26.76
C GLY A 10 12.63 -16.37 -28.06
N GLU A 11 12.22 -16.98 -29.17
CA GLU A 11 12.84 -16.74 -30.49
C GLU A 11 12.59 -15.33 -31.01
N GLU A 12 11.38 -14.81 -30.81
CA GLU A 12 11.02 -13.45 -31.26
C GLU A 12 11.81 -12.39 -30.50
N GLY A 13 11.83 -12.46 -29.16
CA GLY A 13 12.62 -11.55 -28.32
C GLY A 13 14.10 -11.60 -28.63
N TYR A 14 14.65 -12.80 -28.90
CA TYR A 14 16.03 -12.96 -29.32
C TYR A 14 16.33 -12.25 -30.65
N ARG A 15 15.47 -12.39 -31.66
CA ARG A 15 15.63 -11.73 -32.96
C ARG A 15 15.63 -10.21 -32.79
N ILE A 16 14.63 -9.66 -32.10
CA ILE A 16 14.52 -8.22 -31.84
C ILE A 16 15.77 -7.71 -31.14
N ALA A 17 16.19 -8.36 -30.04
CA ALA A 17 17.37 -7.96 -29.28
C ALA A 17 18.67 -8.03 -30.13
N LYS A 18 18.79 -9.08 -30.93
CA LYS A 18 19.96 -9.30 -31.81
C LYS A 18 20.07 -8.24 -32.90
N ASP A 19 18.96 -7.92 -33.58
CA ASP A 19 18.92 -6.93 -34.67
C ASP A 19 19.11 -5.50 -34.14
N PHE A 20 18.53 -5.21 -32.96
CA PHE A 20 18.76 -3.95 -32.27
C PHE A 20 20.24 -3.76 -31.91
N MET A 21 20.88 -4.81 -31.37
CA MET A 21 22.30 -4.77 -31.03
C MET A 21 23.18 -4.62 -32.26
N ARG A 22 22.84 -5.27 -33.39
CA ARG A 22 23.55 -5.11 -34.66
C ARG A 22 23.50 -3.67 -35.19
N THR A 23 22.35 -3.00 -35.00
CA THR A 23 22.15 -1.62 -35.46
C THR A 23 22.92 -0.65 -34.57
N LEU A 24 22.90 -0.79 -33.25
CA LEU A 24 23.54 0.16 -32.34
C LEU A 24 25.03 -0.10 -32.14
N ILE A 25 25.44 -1.34 -31.90
CA ILE A 25 26.80 -1.73 -31.55
C ILE A 25 27.15 -3.06 -32.24
N PRO A 26 27.45 -3.08 -33.54
CA PRO A 26 27.66 -4.33 -34.28
C PRO A 26 28.71 -5.25 -33.68
N SER A 27 29.78 -4.69 -33.09
CA SER A 27 30.87 -5.43 -32.43
C SER A 27 30.42 -6.24 -31.19
N HIS A 28 29.29 -5.91 -30.58
CA HIS A 28 28.75 -6.58 -29.39
C HIS A 28 27.56 -7.49 -29.71
N SER A 29 27.17 -7.63 -30.97
CA SER A 29 26.04 -8.47 -31.36
C SER A 29 26.21 -9.94 -30.99
N SER A 30 27.44 -10.43 -30.91
CA SER A 30 27.77 -11.80 -30.47
C SER A 30 27.44 -12.07 -29.00
N ARG A 31 27.35 -11.01 -28.17
CA ARG A 31 26.99 -11.13 -26.75
C ARG A 31 25.52 -11.47 -26.53
N VAL A 32 24.65 -11.18 -27.50
CA VAL A 32 23.24 -11.57 -27.48
C VAL A 32 23.12 -13.03 -27.90
N GLN A 33 22.71 -13.88 -26.96
CA GLN A 33 22.61 -15.33 -27.14
C GLN A 33 21.20 -15.82 -26.82
N PRO A 34 20.67 -16.81 -27.57
CA PRO A 34 19.38 -17.40 -27.28
C PRO A 34 19.49 -18.32 -26.07
N TYR A 35 18.54 -18.20 -25.15
CA TYR A 35 18.41 -19.12 -24.05
C TYR A 35 17.54 -20.32 -24.46
N ARG A 36 18.05 -21.56 -24.29
CA ARG A 36 17.39 -22.78 -24.76
C ARG A 36 17.33 -23.90 -23.71
N ASP A 37 17.54 -23.57 -22.43
CA ASP A 37 17.43 -24.55 -21.35
C ASP A 37 15.97 -24.89 -21.04
N ARG A 38 15.73 -26.04 -20.39
CA ARG A 38 14.39 -26.48 -19.93
C ARG A 38 13.93 -25.69 -18.71
N VAL A 39 14.87 -25.21 -17.90
CA VAL A 39 14.54 -24.38 -16.73
C VAL A 39 14.33 -22.94 -17.21
N PRO A 40 13.20 -22.28 -16.91
CA PRO A 40 12.97 -20.90 -17.30
C PRO A 40 14.11 -19.98 -16.86
N LEU A 41 14.45 -18.99 -17.67
CA LEU A 41 15.61 -18.12 -17.49
C LEU A 41 15.61 -17.44 -16.10
N PHE A 42 14.48 -16.88 -15.70
CA PHE A 42 14.37 -16.16 -14.42
C PHE A 42 14.42 -17.10 -13.22
N THR A 43 13.85 -18.30 -13.33
CA THR A 43 13.94 -19.34 -12.30
C THR A 43 15.38 -19.78 -12.11
N ARG A 44 16.13 -20.01 -13.21
CA ARG A 44 17.55 -20.42 -13.16
C ARG A 44 18.42 -19.43 -12.40
N TYR A 45 18.20 -18.14 -12.59
CA TYR A 45 18.97 -17.07 -11.95
C TYR A 45 18.30 -16.53 -10.69
N GLN A 46 17.24 -17.17 -10.19
CA GLN A 46 16.49 -16.78 -8.97
C GLN A 46 16.02 -15.31 -9.01
N ILE A 47 15.61 -14.86 -10.20
CA ILE A 47 15.17 -13.47 -10.41
C ILE A 47 13.72 -13.28 -9.95
N GLU A 48 12.86 -14.29 -10.11
CA GLU A 48 11.43 -14.20 -9.75
C GLU A 48 11.22 -13.78 -8.29
N GLY A 49 11.95 -14.40 -7.34
CA GLY A 49 11.89 -14.01 -5.93
C GLY A 49 12.34 -12.56 -5.67
N GLN A 50 13.26 -12.02 -6.50
CA GLN A 50 13.65 -10.62 -6.40
C GLN A 50 12.59 -9.69 -6.99
N LEU A 51 11.90 -10.10 -8.06
CA LEU A 51 10.78 -9.36 -8.63
C LEU A 51 9.62 -9.27 -7.62
N ASP A 52 9.25 -10.39 -7.00
CA ASP A 52 8.21 -10.42 -5.97
C ASP A 52 8.58 -9.55 -4.76
N ALA A 53 9.84 -9.58 -4.34
CA ALA A 53 10.33 -8.77 -3.23
C ALA A 53 10.24 -7.25 -3.50
N MET A 54 10.19 -6.81 -4.77
CA MET A 54 10.04 -5.40 -5.10
C MET A 54 8.65 -4.82 -4.76
N TYR A 55 7.63 -5.68 -4.59
CA TYR A 55 6.30 -5.27 -4.13
C TYR A 55 6.20 -5.17 -2.60
N SER A 56 7.13 -5.79 -1.87
CA SER A 56 7.17 -5.70 -0.41
C SER A 56 7.75 -4.36 0.03
N PRO A 57 7.13 -3.65 0.99
CA PRO A 57 7.75 -2.46 1.57
C PRO A 57 9.00 -2.80 2.38
N GLN A 58 9.14 -4.03 2.88
CA GLN A 58 10.25 -4.46 3.71
C GLN A 58 11.32 -5.18 2.92
N VAL A 59 12.59 -4.78 3.13
CA VAL A 59 13.78 -5.38 2.50
C VAL A 59 14.75 -5.83 3.58
N GLN A 60 15.12 -7.09 3.58
CA GLN A 60 16.04 -7.67 4.55
C GLN A 60 17.50 -7.33 4.22
N LEU A 61 18.29 -7.05 5.26
CA LEU A 61 19.73 -6.84 5.18
C LEU A 61 20.49 -8.10 5.64
N ARG A 62 21.74 -8.25 5.21
CA ARG A 62 22.58 -9.43 5.53
C ARG A 62 22.90 -9.54 7.01
N SER A 63 23.04 -8.41 7.70
CA SER A 63 23.28 -8.34 9.15
C SER A 63 22.09 -8.85 10.00
N GLY A 64 20.90 -8.95 9.39
CA GLY A 64 19.64 -9.25 10.10
C GLY A 64 18.81 -7.99 10.40
N GLY A 65 19.28 -6.81 10.00
CA GLY A 65 18.48 -5.59 9.93
C GLY A 65 17.54 -5.61 8.72
N TYR A 66 16.73 -4.56 8.58
CA TYR A 66 15.83 -4.43 7.44
C TYR A 66 15.52 -2.96 7.15
N LEU A 67 15.13 -2.71 5.91
CA LEU A 67 14.62 -1.42 5.44
C LEU A 67 13.11 -1.48 5.34
N VAL A 68 12.44 -0.36 5.60
CA VAL A 68 11.03 -0.15 5.26
C VAL A 68 10.93 1.00 4.29
N ILE A 69 10.42 0.75 3.09
CA ILE A 69 10.35 1.72 1.99
C ILE A 69 8.87 2.05 1.75
N ASN A 70 8.47 3.25 2.08
CA ASN A 70 7.10 3.72 1.95
C ASN A 70 7.03 4.94 1.02
N PRO A 71 6.53 4.80 -0.21
CA PRO A 71 6.18 5.94 -1.03
C PRO A 71 4.95 6.64 -0.44
N THR A 72 5.03 7.96 -0.33
CA THR A 72 3.91 8.82 0.03
C THR A 72 3.56 9.72 -1.16
N GLU A 73 2.54 10.55 -1.04
CA GLU A 73 2.16 11.50 -2.10
C GLU A 73 3.30 12.49 -2.43
N ALA A 74 4.04 12.95 -1.43
CA ALA A 74 5.05 14.00 -1.58
C ALA A 74 6.49 13.48 -1.69
N LEU A 75 6.81 12.35 -1.06
CA LEU A 75 8.18 11.85 -0.96
C LEU A 75 8.20 10.33 -0.72
N VAL A 76 9.38 9.74 -0.87
CA VAL A 76 9.64 8.36 -0.43
C VAL A 76 10.34 8.41 0.91
N SER A 77 9.77 7.80 1.94
CA SER A 77 10.43 7.58 3.23
C SER A 77 11.07 6.20 3.28
N ILE A 78 12.28 6.14 3.80
CA ILE A 78 13.03 4.88 4.00
C ILE A 78 13.52 4.86 5.44
N ASP A 79 13.06 3.88 6.20
CA ASP A 79 13.44 3.67 7.60
C ASP A 79 14.40 2.47 7.70
N VAL A 80 15.48 2.64 8.46
CA VAL A 80 16.52 1.63 8.67
C VAL A 80 16.40 1.06 10.07
N ASN A 81 16.13 -0.24 10.14
CA ASN A 81 15.97 -0.97 11.39
C ASN A 81 17.09 -1.99 11.60
N SER A 82 17.68 -2.02 12.81
CA SER A 82 18.71 -2.99 13.18
C SER A 82 18.17 -4.41 13.35
N GLY A 83 16.87 -4.58 13.64
CA GLY A 83 16.22 -5.87 13.77
C GLY A 83 16.93 -6.77 14.79
N ARG A 84 17.33 -7.97 14.31
CA ARG A 84 18.07 -8.97 15.12
C ARG A 84 19.59 -8.84 14.97
N ALA A 85 20.11 -7.78 14.42
CA ALA A 85 21.54 -7.53 14.21
C ALA A 85 22.27 -7.23 15.54
N THR A 86 22.18 -8.13 16.53
CA THR A 86 22.74 -7.93 17.88
C THR A 86 24.11 -8.59 18.08
N LYS A 87 24.78 -9.01 17.00
CA LYS A 87 26.05 -9.75 17.07
C LYS A 87 27.30 -8.90 17.35
N GLN A 88 27.18 -7.58 17.28
CA GLN A 88 28.28 -6.66 17.50
C GLN A 88 28.49 -6.37 18.99
N ARG A 89 29.72 -5.92 19.35
CA ARG A 89 30.09 -5.66 20.75
C ARG A 89 29.43 -4.41 21.33
N THR A 90 29.12 -3.43 20.47
CA THR A 90 28.52 -2.16 20.89
C THR A 90 27.32 -1.82 20.03
N VAL A 91 26.44 -0.95 20.57
CA VAL A 91 25.27 -0.42 19.84
C VAL A 91 25.74 0.39 18.63
N GLU A 92 26.78 1.22 18.81
CA GLU A 92 27.36 2.04 17.74
C GLU A 92 27.95 1.21 16.58
N GLU A 93 28.65 0.11 16.87
CA GLU A 93 29.15 -0.80 15.82
C GLU A 93 28.00 -1.48 15.06
N THR A 94 26.93 -1.86 15.78
CA THR A 94 25.74 -2.42 15.16
C THR A 94 25.10 -1.40 14.24
N ALA A 95 24.91 -0.17 14.70
CA ALA A 95 24.34 0.93 13.93
C ALA A 95 25.18 1.19 12.66
N LEU A 96 26.50 1.31 12.81
CA LEU A 96 27.40 1.56 11.69
C LEU A 96 27.34 0.45 10.64
N THR A 97 27.39 -0.81 11.07
CA THR A 97 27.35 -1.97 10.15
C THR A 97 26.02 -2.03 9.41
N THR A 98 24.92 -1.90 10.13
CA THR A 98 23.57 -1.92 9.54
C THR A 98 23.37 -0.75 8.58
N ASN A 99 23.79 0.46 8.95
CA ASN A 99 23.70 1.64 8.10
C ASN A 99 24.57 1.53 6.83
N GLN A 100 25.73 0.87 6.92
CA GLN A 100 26.58 0.62 5.75
C GLN A 100 25.90 -0.32 4.74
N GLU A 101 25.31 -1.41 5.22
CA GLU A 101 24.55 -2.32 4.37
C GLU A 101 23.29 -1.63 3.82
N ALA A 102 22.60 -0.85 4.66
CA ALA A 102 21.45 -0.06 4.27
C ALA A 102 21.77 0.90 3.13
N ALA A 103 22.89 1.63 3.21
CA ALA A 103 23.31 2.57 2.19
C ALA A 103 23.47 1.90 0.80
N GLU A 104 24.09 0.72 0.76
CA GLU A 104 24.24 -0.04 -0.49
C GLU A 104 22.90 -0.57 -1.02
N GLU A 105 22.09 -1.14 -0.13
CA GLU A 105 20.81 -1.73 -0.50
C GLU A 105 19.78 -0.66 -0.90
N ILE A 106 19.73 0.48 -0.23
CA ILE A 106 18.87 1.62 -0.62
C ILE A 106 19.23 2.08 -2.03
N ALA A 107 20.52 2.26 -2.33
CA ALA A 107 20.97 2.63 -3.67
C ALA A 107 20.54 1.60 -4.73
N ARG A 108 20.54 0.31 -4.39
CA ARG A 108 20.04 -0.76 -5.26
C ARG A 108 18.53 -0.68 -5.44
N GLN A 109 17.77 -0.50 -4.34
CA GLN A 109 16.31 -0.44 -4.35
C GLN A 109 15.78 0.79 -5.10
N LEU A 110 16.42 1.95 -4.98
CA LEU A 110 16.07 3.14 -5.75
C LEU A 110 16.11 2.88 -7.27
N ARG A 111 17.14 2.14 -7.73
CA ARG A 111 17.26 1.76 -9.15
C ARG A 111 16.28 0.68 -9.56
N LEU A 112 16.09 -0.37 -8.74
CA LEU A 112 15.21 -1.50 -9.06
C LEU A 112 13.74 -1.10 -9.15
N ARG A 113 13.29 -0.28 -8.20
CA ARG A 113 11.89 0.17 -8.09
C ARG A 113 11.61 1.45 -8.88
N ASP A 114 12.63 2.04 -9.51
CA ASP A 114 12.57 3.36 -10.17
C ASP A 114 11.99 4.47 -9.27
N LEU A 115 12.33 4.45 -7.99
CA LEU A 115 11.91 5.48 -7.05
C LEU A 115 12.57 6.82 -7.38
N ALA A 116 11.78 7.88 -7.45
CA ALA A 116 12.22 9.21 -7.88
C ALA A 116 11.55 10.31 -7.07
N GLY A 117 12.02 11.54 -7.26
CA GLY A 117 11.58 12.69 -6.49
C GLY A 117 12.40 12.86 -5.23
N LEU A 118 11.78 13.39 -4.18
CA LEU A 118 12.41 13.54 -2.87
C LEU A 118 12.38 12.21 -2.12
N VAL A 119 13.53 11.82 -1.59
CA VAL A 119 13.67 10.62 -0.75
C VAL A 119 14.31 11.03 0.55
N VAL A 120 13.72 10.61 1.67
CA VAL A 120 14.23 10.83 3.02
C VAL A 120 14.56 9.47 3.62
N ILE A 121 15.78 9.33 4.09
CA ILE A 121 16.31 8.12 4.71
C ILE A 121 16.55 8.40 6.18
N ASP A 122 15.93 7.60 7.04
CA ASP A 122 16.15 7.60 8.49
C ASP A 122 17.15 6.51 8.83
N PHE A 123 18.41 6.91 9.03
CA PHE A 123 19.47 6.01 9.44
C PHE A 123 19.44 5.80 10.95
N ILE A 124 19.87 4.62 11.40
CA ILE A 124 20.04 4.36 12.83
C ILE A 124 21.00 5.41 13.41
N ASP A 125 20.63 5.99 14.54
CA ASP A 125 21.42 7.02 15.22
C ASP A 125 22.88 6.58 15.45
N MET A 126 23.79 7.49 15.15
CA MET A 126 25.22 7.31 15.35
C MET A 126 25.76 8.52 16.11
N ASP A 127 26.44 8.27 17.24
CA ASP A 127 27.00 9.31 18.09
C ASP A 127 28.24 9.96 17.45
N GLU A 128 29.01 9.20 16.66
CA GLU A 128 30.24 9.64 16.06
C GLU A 128 30.04 10.30 14.68
N ASN A 129 30.36 11.57 14.54
CA ASN A 129 30.38 12.27 13.24
C ASN A 129 31.25 11.59 12.17
N ARG A 130 32.27 10.84 12.58
CA ARG A 130 33.10 10.05 11.66
C ARG A 130 32.31 8.95 11.00
N ASN A 131 31.45 8.29 11.75
CA ASN A 131 30.58 7.22 11.26
C ASN A 131 29.55 7.76 10.28
N GLN A 132 28.91 8.90 10.59
CA GLN A 132 27.98 9.59 9.68
C GLN A 132 28.65 9.92 8.33
N ARG A 133 29.86 10.50 8.35
CA ARG A 133 30.61 10.79 7.11
C ARG A 133 30.99 9.53 6.32
N ASN A 134 31.22 8.43 7.02
CA ASN A 134 31.50 7.14 6.38
C ASN A 134 30.27 6.64 5.60
N ILE A 135 29.07 6.71 6.23
CA ILE A 135 27.80 6.35 5.58
C ILE A 135 27.52 7.25 4.37
N GLU A 136 27.64 8.58 4.53
CA GLU A 136 27.46 9.52 3.42
C GLU A 136 28.36 9.19 2.22
N ARG A 137 29.63 8.91 2.49
CA ARG A 137 30.59 8.54 1.44
C ARG A 137 30.20 7.23 0.76
N ARG A 138 29.87 6.19 1.55
CA ARG A 138 29.48 4.89 1.03
C ARG A 138 28.19 4.95 0.20
N PHE A 139 27.22 5.73 0.66
CA PHE A 139 25.98 5.96 -0.07
C PHE A 139 26.25 6.67 -1.40
N LYS A 140 27.03 7.74 -1.41
CA LYS A 140 27.44 8.45 -2.65
C LYS A 140 28.15 7.52 -3.63
N GLU A 141 29.00 6.63 -3.14
CA GLU A 141 29.70 5.65 -3.95
C GLU A 141 28.75 4.61 -4.54
N ALA A 142 27.80 4.09 -3.76
CA ALA A 142 26.77 3.15 -4.22
C ALA A 142 25.83 3.75 -5.26
N MET A 143 25.57 5.07 -5.19
CA MET A 143 24.75 5.80 -6.17
C MET A 143 25.50 6.19 -7.45
N ARG A 144 26.81 6.01 -7.53
CA ARG A 144 27.65 6.41 -8.67
C ARG A 144 27.25 5.75 -10.00
N ASN A 145 26.71 4.54 -9.92
CA ASN A 145 26.28 3.77 -11.09
C ASN A 145 24.84 4.05 -11.51
N ASP A 146 24.16 4.99 -10.85
CA ASP A 146 22.81 5.39 -11.26
C ASP A 146 22.87 6.32 -12.49
N ARG A 147 21.95 6.09 -13.43
CA ARG A 147 21.85 6.92 -14.66
C ARG A 147 21.07 8.21 -14.43
N ALA A 148 20.29 8.27 -13.34
CA ALA A 148 19.52 9.45 -12.99
C ALA A 148 20.42 10.56 -12.45
N ARG A 149 20.03 11.81 -12.64
CA ARG A 149 20.65 12.93 -11.94
C ARG A 149 20.20 12.91 -10.47
N ILE A 150 21.18 12.95 -9.57
CA ILE A 150 20.93 12.81 -8.14
C ILE A 150 21.65 13.94 -7.40
N GLN A 151 20.94 14.53 -6.42
CA GLN A 151 21.50 15.43 -5.44
C GLN A 151 21.37 14.79 -4.07
N ILE A 152 22.48 14.64 -3.35
CA ILE A 152 22.53 13.97 -2.05
C ILE A 152 22.97 14.99 -1.00
N GLY A 153 22.15 15.15 0.04
CA GLY A 153 22.45 15.98 1.19
C GLY A 153 23.50 15.37 2.12
N ARG A 154 23.56 15.90 3.34
CA ARG A 154 24.30 15.33 4.47
C ARG A 154 23.33 14.77 5.47
N ILE A 155 23.80 13.89 6.33
CA ILE A 155 23.02 13.42 7.48
C ILE A 155 22.80 14.62 8.41
N SER A 156 21.53 14.92 8.68
CA SER A 156 21.13 16.00 9.57
C SER A 156 21.40 15.65 11.05
N PRO A 157 21.34 16.62 11.97
CA PRO A 157 21.41 16.33 13.42
C PRO A 157 20.32 15.39 13.93
N PHE A 158 19.27 15.15 13.13
CA PHE A 158 18.16 14.24 13.43
C PHE A 158 18.35 12.84 12.82
N GLY A 159 19.53 12.49 12.29
CA GLY A 159 19.79 11.20 11.67
C GLY A 159 19.29 11.07 10.21
N LEU A 160 18.59 12.08 9.68
CA LEU A 160 17.94 12.02 8.37
C LEU A 160 18.91 12.41 7.25
N LEU A 161 18.94 11.61 6.17
CA LEU A 161 19.60 11.95 4.92
C LEU A 161 18.56 12.20 3.84
N GLU A 162 18.62 13.38 3.25
CA GLU A 162 17.73 13.79 2.15
C GLU A 162 18.45 13.67 0.81
N LEU A 163 17.74 13.19 -0.19
CA LEU A 163 18.21 13.19 -1.56
C LEU A 163 17.08 13.50 -2.54
N SER A 164 17.45 14.05 -3.70
CA SER A 164 16.55 14.22 -4.83
C SER A 164 17.07 13.39 -6.00
N ARG A 165 16.21 12.56 -6.60
CA ARG A 165 16.51 11.71 -7.75
C ARG A 165 15.59 12.04 -8.90
N GLN A 166 16.16 12.30 -10.07
CA GLN A 166 15.41 12.58 -11.29
C GLN A 166 14.54 11.37 -11.68
N ARG A 167 13.27 11.63 -12.02
CA ARG A 167 12.39 10.60 -12.56
C ARG A 167 12.78 10.31 -14.01
N LEU A 168 13.13 9.06 -14.29
CA LEU A 168 13.43 8.58 -15.64
C LEU A 168 12.21 7.93 -16.29
N ARG A 169 11.42 7.22 -15.50
CA ARG A 169 10.18 6.52 -15.88
C ARG A 169 9.25 6.41 -14.67
N PRO A 170 7.97 6.04 -14.84
CA PRO A 170 7.09 5.73 -13.71
C PRO A 170 7.69 4.62 -12.85
N SER A 171 7.44 4.67 -11.53
CA SER A 171 7.91 3.64 -10.62
C SER A 171 7.21 2.30 -10.88
N LEU A 172 7.84 1.20 -10.45
CA LEU A 172 7.26 -0.14 -10.59
C LEU A 172 5.86 -0.20 -9.93
N LEU A 173 5.72 0.36 -8.75
CA LEU A 173 4.45 0.34 -8.02
C LEU A 173 3.35 1.12 -8.75
N GLU A 174 3.68 2.30 -9.31
CA GLU A 174 2.72 3.11 -10.07
C GLU A 174 2.16 2.38 -11.31
N THR A 175 2.96 1.51 -11.93
CA THR A 175 2.57 0.80 -13.16
C THR A 175 1.92 -0.55 -12.92
N ALA A 176 2.16 -1.17 -11.77
CA ALA A 176 1.80 -2.56 -11.51
C ALA A 176 0.88 -2.76 -10.29
N THR A 177 0.41 -1.66 -9.67
CA THR A 177 -0.52 -1.74 -8.53
C THR A 177 -1.69 -0.78 -8.71
N GLU A 178 -2.80 -1.10 -8.05
CA GLU A 178 -4.00 -0.27 -7.96
C GLU A 178 -4.23 0.17 -6.52
N ILE A 179 -4.93 1.27 -6.35
CA ILE A 179 -5.31 1.74 -5.01
C ILE A 179 -6.25 0.72 -4.37
N CYS A 180 -5.93 0.28 -3.17
CA CYS A 180 -6.77 -0.67 -2.44
C CYS A 180 -8.17 -0.08 -2.20
N SER A 181 -9.20 -0.75 -2.71
CA SER A 181 -10.60 -0.33 -2.55
C SER A 181 -11.06 -0.32 -1.09
N THR A 182 -10.44 -1.16 -0.23
CA THR A 182 -10.81 -1.27 1.18
C THR A 182 -10.34 -0.08 2.02
N CYS A 183 -9.11 0.38 1.83
CA CYS A 183 -8.56 1.47 2.64
C CYS A 183 -8.28 2.76 1.84
N SER A 184 -8.54 2.75 0.54
CA SER A 184 -8.29 3.89 -0.36
C SER A 184 -6.87 4.46 -0.23
N GLY A 185 -5.89 3.57 0.00
CA GLY A 185 -4.49 3.94 0.16
C GLY A 185 -4.06 4.30 1.59
N MET A 186 -4.98 4.35 2.56
CA MET A 186 -4.64 4.73 3.94
C MET A 186 -3.88 3.65 4.73
N GLY A 187 -3.91 2.39 4.30
CA GLY A 187 -3.27 1.26 4.98
C GLY A 187 -3.97 0.81 6.27
N VAL A 188 -5.01 1.52 6.71
CA VAL A 188 -5.82 1.21 7.89
C VAL A 188 -7.30 1.40 7.59
N VAL A 189 -8.15 0.65 8.28
CA VAL A 189 -9.61 0.81 8.25
C VAL A 189 -10.14 0.99 9.66
N ARG A 190 -11.31 1.61 9.80
CA ARG A 190 -11.96 1.73 11.11
C ARG A 190 -12.36 0.36 11.65
N THR A 191 -12.21 0.17 12.95
CA THR A 191 -12.71 -1.03 13.61
C THR A 191 -14.23 -1.11 13.51
N THR A 192 -14.79 -2.32 13.53
CA THR A 192 -16.25 -2.57 13.53
C THR A 192 -16.95 -1.79 14.65
N THR A 193 -16.36 -1.74 15.85
CA THR A 193 -16.88 -0.96 16.98
C THR A 193 -16.96 0.54 16.67
N SER A 194 -15.90 1.12 16.10
CA SER A 194 -15.86 2.54 15.74
C SER A 194 -16.86 2.88 14.62
N SER A 195 -16.96 1.98 13.63
CA SER A 195 -17.90 2.11 12.51
C SER A 195 -19.35 2.01 12.98
N ALA A 196 -19.65 1.09 13.90
CA ALA A 196 -20.99 0.94 14.49
C ALA A 196 -21.44 2.21 15.23
N VAL A 197 -20.56 2.84 16.01
CA VAL A 197 -20.87 4.12 16.67
C VAL A 197 -21.11 5.23 15.63
N HIS A 198 -20.35 5.22 14.54
CA HIS A 198 -20.53 6.20 13.48
C HIS A 198 -21.89 6.04 12.80
N VAL A 199 -22.30 4.82 12.49
CA VAL A 199 -23.61 4.50 11.90
C VAL A 199 -24.75 4.89 12.84
N LEU A 200 -24.64 4.57 14.14
CA LEU A 200 -25.67 4.96 15.13
C LEU A 200 -25.87 6.47 15.21
N ARG A 201 -24.79 7.25 15.16
CA ARG A 201 -24.87 8.73 15.13
C ARG A 201 -25.54 9.22 13.85
N ALA A 202 -25.26 8.59 12.71
CA ALA A 202 -25.90 8.94 11.45
C ALA A 202 -27.42 8.64 11.46
N ILE A 203 -27.82 7.53 12.08
CA ILE A 203 -29.22 7.18 12.30
C ILE A 203 -29.90 8.21 13.23
N GLU A 204 -29.22 8.63 14.30
CA GLU A 204 -29.71 9.66 15.21
C GLU A 204 -29.84 11.03 14.51
N GLU A 205 -28.88 11.38 13.67
CA GLU A 205 -28.94 12.61 12.85
C GLU A 205 -30.11 12.59 11.86
N GLU A 206 -30.41 11.43 11.23
CA GLU A 206 -31.58 11.30 10.36
C GLU A 206 -32.88 11.42 11.16
N GLY A 207 -32.94 10.86 12.36
CA GLY A 207 -34.07 11.02 13.29
C GLY A 207 -34.34 12.49 13.67
N LEU A 208 -33.27 13.27 13.90
CA LEU A 208 -33.37 14.72 14.18
C LEU A 208 -33.97 15.53 13.03
N ARG A 209 -33.86 15.03 11.81
CA ARG A 209 -34.45 15.72 10.63
C ARG A 209 -35.97 15.56 10.55
N GLU A 210 -36.58 14.69 11.36
CA GLU A 210 -38.02 14.40 11.45
C GLU A 210 -38.70 14.13 10.09
N ARG A 211 -37.93 13.62 9.10
CA ARG A 211 -38.42 13.36 7.75
C ARG A 211 -38.84 11.93 7.49
N SER A 212 -38.34 11.01 8.32
CA SER A 212 -38.36 9.59 8.05
C SER A 212 -39.07 8.84 9.15
N GLY A 213 -40.21 8.19 8.87
CA GLY A 213 -40.89 7.26 9.77
C GLY A 213 -40.29 5.85 9.72
N GLN A 214 -39.66 5.48 8.60
CA GLN A 214 -38.99 4.21 8.41
C GLN A 214 -37.76 4.38 7.55
N ILE A 215 -36.61 3.85 8.01
CA ILE A 215 -35.33 3.89 7.29
C ILE A 215 -34.75 2.50 7.12
N LEU A 216 -34.05 2.33 5.98
CA LEU A 216 -33.24 1.16 5.69
C LEU A 216 -31.77 1.57 5.65
N VAL A 217 -30.96 0.97 6.52
CA VAL A 217 -29.54 1.27 6.67
C VAL A 217 -28.72 0.18 5.99
N HIS A 218 -28.09 0.52 4.87
CA HIS A 218 -27.19 -0.35 4.15
C HIS A 218 -25.79 -0.24 4.78
N VAL A 219 -25.26 -1.34 5.27
CA VAL A 219 -23.95 -1.42 5.92
C VAL A 219 -23.33 -2.80 5.69
N PRO A 220 -22.00 -2.96 5.82
CA PRO A 220 -21.39 -4.28 5.89
C PRO A 220 -22.01 -5.13 7.00
N GLY A 221 -22.29 -6.41 6.71
CA GLY A 221 -23.01 -7.31 7.61
C GLY A 221 -22.40 -7.42 9.00
N GLU A 222 -21.07 -7.35 9.12
CA GLU A 222 -20.38 -7.35 10.42
C GLU A 222 -20.75 -6.17 11.30
N ILE A 223 -20.98 -4.99 10.72
CA ILE A 223 -21.40 -3.77 11.44
C ILE A 223 -22.86 -3.90 11.86
N ALA A 224 -23.73 -4.37 10.96
CA ALA A 224 -25.13 -4.64 11.29
C ALA A 224 -25.26 -5.63 12.48
N LEU A 225 -24.58 -6.76 12.39
CA LEU A 225 -24.58 -7.78 13.45
C LEU A 225 -24.01 -7.24 14.77
N TYR A 226 -22.95 -6.42 14.70
CA TYR A 226 -22.41 -5.80 15.91
C TYR A 226 -23.42 -4.85 16.58
N ILE A 227 -24.09 -4.00 15.81
CA ILE A 227 -25.12 -3.06 16.31
C ILE A 227 -26.27 -3.85 16.96
N LEU A 228 -26.82 -4.84 16.25
CA LEU A 228 -27.96 -5.63 16.69
C LEU A 228 -27.66 -6.47 17.95
N ASN A 229 -26.43 -6.93 18.12
CA ASN A 229 -26.06 -7.78 19.27
C ASN A 229 -25.52 -6.97 20.46
N HIS A 230 -24.76 -5.88 20.22
CA HIS A 230 -24.05 -5.17 21.29
C HIS A 230 -24.55 -3.74 21.53
N LYS A 231 -25.38 -3.20 20.65
CA LYS A 231 -25.92 -1.82 20.74
C LYS A 231 -27.44 -1.77 20.59
N ARG A 232 -28.12 -2.89 20.85
CA ARG A 232 -29.56 -3.03 20.70
C ARG A 232 -30.33 -1.98 21.51
N ASP A 233 -29.91 -1.72 22.76
CA ASP A 233 -30.59 -0.77 23.63
C ASP A 233 -30.48 0.65 23.08
N ALA A 234 -29.29 1.07 22.62
CA ALA A 234 -29.10 2.37 22.01
C ALA A 234 -29.92 2.52 20.72
N LEU A 235 -29.97 1.47 19.89
CA LEU A 235 -30.78 1.46 18.67
C LEU A 235 -32.27 1.62 18.99
N SER A 236 -32.78 0.87 20.00
CA SER A 236 -34.16 0.94 20.45
C SER A 236 -34.49 2.32 21.03
N GLU A 237 -33.57 2.94 21.78
CA GLU A 237 -33.75 4.27 22.32
C GLU A 237 -33.87 5.32 21.19
N ILE A 238 -33.00 5.25 20.18
CA ILE A 238 -33.08 6.15 19.00
C ILE A 238 -34.41 5.97 18.27
N GLY A 239 -34.80 4.74 17.95
CA GLY A 239 -36.06 4.45 17.29
C GLY A 239 -37.28 4.96 18.06
N SER A 240 -37.31 4.79 19.39
CA SER A 240 -38.38 5.28 20.25
C SER A 240 -38.40 6.80 20.38
N ARG A 241 -37.23 7.44 20.51
CA ARG A 241 -37.07 8.88 20.65
C ARG A 241 -37.60 9.64 19.44
N TYR A 242 -37.31 9.13 18.24
CA TYR A 242 -37.70 9.80 16.98
C TYR A 242 -38.88 9.12 16.28
N THR A 243 -39.56 8.17 16.95
CA THR A 243 -40.70 7.42 16.38
C THR A 243 -40.37 6.86 14.99
N MET A 244 -39.17 6.29 14.86
CA MET A 244 -38.59 5.85 13.60
C MET A 244 -38.31 4.35 13.64
N GLU A 245 -38.76 3.62 12.62
CA GLU A 245 -38.46 2.21 12.43
C GLU A 245 -37.13 2.08 11.66
N ILE A 246 -36.21 1.25 12.20
CA ILE A 246 -34.86 1.11 11.68
C ILE A 246 -34.63 -0.32 11.23
N ALA A 247 -34.40 -0.53 9.94
CA ALA A 247 -34.04 -1.81 9.37
C ALA A 247 -32.59 -1.77 8.87
N PHE A 248 -31.89 -2.89 8.92
CA PHE A 248 -30.53 -3.06 8.36
C PHE A 248 -30.57 -3.97 7.16
N LYS A 249 -29.78 -3.63 6.15
CA LYS A 249 -29.51 -4.49 4.98
C LYS A 249 -28.02 -4.63 4.81
N ASP A 250 -27.57 -5.89 4.66
CA ASP A 250 -26.17 -6.17 4.31
C ASP A 250 -25.87 -5.68 2.89
N ASP A 251 -24.80 -4.90 2.77
CA ASP A 251 -24.25 -4.49 1.48
C ASP A 251 -22.75 -4.81 1.43
N PRO A 252 -22.36 -5.92 0.81
CA PRO A 252 -20.97 -6.35 0.74
C PRO A 252 -20.09 -5.44 -0.14
N THR A 253 -20.68 -4.49 -0.87
CA THR A 253 -19.94 -3.52 -1.67
C THR A 253 -19.42 -2.35 -0.84
N LEU A 254 -20.02 -2.14 0.34
CA LEU A 254 -19.61 -1.09 1.27
C LEU A 254 -18.43 -1.55 2.12
N VAL A 255 -17.49 -0.64 2.30
CA VAL A 255 -16.31 -0.86 3.16
C VAL A 255 -16.42 0.05 4.39
N PRO A 256 -16.14 -0.45 5.61
CA PRO A 256 -16.13 0.40 6.81
C PRO A 256 -15.26 1.67 6.63
N PRO A 257 -15.73 2.87 6.99
CA PRO A 257 -16.97 3.18 7.73
C PRO A 257 -18.16 3.56 6.84
N MET A 258 -18.18 3.19 5.56
CA MET A 258 -19.23 3.59 4.63
C MET A 258 -20.57 2.96 5.02
N TYR A 259 -21.62 3.74 4.84
CA TYR A 259 -23.01 3.34 5.01
C TYR A 259 -23.88 4.16 4.03
N ASN A 260 -25.08 3.67 3.78
CA ASN A 260 -26.11 4.42 3.05
C ASN A 260 -27.43 4.30 3.82
N ILE A 261 -28.17 5.41 3.97
CA ILE A 261 -29.48 5.44 4.63
C ILE A 261 -30.52 5.79 3.58
N GLU A 262 -31.48 4.89 3.41
CA GLU A 262 -32.61 5.03 2.51
C GLU A 262 -33.88 5.26 3.34
N THR A 263 -34.68 6.29 3.02
CA THR A 263 -35.96 6.55 3.64
C THR A 263 -37.05 5.79 2.92
N LEU A 264 -37.69 4.82 3.60
CA LEU A 264 -38.75 3.99 3.04
C LEU A 264 -40.13 4.64 3.19
N ARG A 265 -40.39 5.33 4.33
CA ARG A 265 -41.62 6.08 4.58
C ARG A 265 -41.30 7.43 5.18
N ALA A 266 -41.97 8.48 4.68
CA ALA A 266 -41.92 9.79 5.30
C ALA A 266 -42.62 9.74 6.66
N HIS A 267 -42.21 10.60 7.59
CA HIS A 267 -42.86 10.74 8.87
C HIS A 267 -44.29 11.29 8.66
N GLU A 268 -45.32 10.48 8.99
CA GLU A 268 -46.71 11.00 9.01
C GLU A 268 -46.90 11.81 10.29
N VAL A 269 -47.05 13.12 10.14
CA VAL A 269 -47.44 14.01 11.23
C VAL A 269 -48.89 13.75 11.56
N GLY A 270 -49.14 12.88 12.53
CA GLY A 270 -50.44 12.69 13.20
C GLY A 270 -51.28 11.52 12.68
N SER A 271 -51.11 10.34 13.35
CA SER A 271 -52.22 9.53 13.85
C SER A 271 -51.64 8.42 14.74
N SER A 272 -51.97 8.50 16.01
CA SER A 272 -51.78 7.38 16.95
C SER A 272 -52.78 6.30 16.61
N GLU A 273 -52.31 5.11 16.23
CA GLU A 273 -52.90 3.83 16.64
C GLU A 273 -52.07 2.64 16.08
N GLY A 274 -51.75 1.73 16.96
CA GLY A 274 -50.80 0.66 16.83
C GLY A 274 -51.10 -0.42 15.76
N ARG A 275 -50.02 -1.03 15.31
CA ARG A 275 -49.81 -2.50 15.23
C ARG A 275 -48.46 -2.80 14.67
N ALA A 276 -47.67 -3.52 15.43
CA ALA A 276 -46.46 -4.16 14.94
C ALA A 276 -46.86 -5.38 14.09
N ASP A 277 -46.65 -5.28 12.79
CA ASP A 277 -46.61 -6.46 11.91
C ASP A 277 -45.22 -6.57 11.29
N ILE A 278 -44.56 -7.66 11.65
CA ILE A 278 -43.29 -8.05 11.05
C ILE A 278 -43.61 -8.54 9.63
N MET A 279 -43.34 -7.72 8.63
CA MET A 279 -43.36 -8.17 7.24
C MET A 279 -41.96 -8.67 6.83
N ILE A 280 -41.92 -9.94 6.52
CA ILE A 280 -40.81 -10.57 5.79
C ILE A 280 -40.88 -10.08 4.34
N VAL A 281 -39.89 -9.32 3.90
CA VAL A 281 -39.82 -8.87 2.51
C VAL A 281 -39.28 -10.01 1.65
N GLU A 282 -40.12 -10.62 0.84
CA GLU A 282 -39.72 -11.52 -0.24
C GLU A 282 -38.92 -10.76 -1.32
N GLU A 283 -37.85 -11.39 -1.79
CA GLU A 283 -37.02 -10.90 -2.89
C GLU A 283 -37.86 -10.75 -4.17
N VAL A 284 -37.96 -9.53 -4.66
CA VAL A 284 -38.44 -9.30 -6.04
C VAL A 284 -37.20 -9.24 -6.94
N THR A 285 -36.96 -10.38 -7.61
CA THR A 285 -36.04 -10.45 -8.75
C THR A 285 -36.75 -9.87 -9.98
N ASP A 286 -36.44 -8.67 -10.38
CA ASP A 286 -36.80 -8.13 -11.68
C ASP A 286 -35.62 -8.18 -12.66
N THR A 287 -35.54 -9.29 -13.37
CA THR A 287 -34.77 -9.45 -14.60
C THR A 287 -35.53 -8.77 -15.73
N LYS A 288 -35.08 -7.61 -16.22
CA LYS A 288 -35.43 -7.13 -17.55
C LYS A 288 -34.19 -6.90 -18.39
N ALA A 289 -33.91 -7.89 -19.19
CA ALA A 289 -33.17 -7.74 -20.44
C ALA A 289 -34.02 -7.02 -21.49
N ALA A 290 -33.44 -6.14 -22.26
CA ALA A 290 -34.00 -5.70 -23.54
C ALA A 290 -33.04 -4.81 -24.34
N PRO A 291 -33.27 -4.65 -25.63
CA PRO A 291 -32.80 -5.50 -26.74
C PRO A 291 -31.49 -4.94 -27.36
#